data_1676470991c5f3e3779d6f4dfec365d1
#
_entry.id   1676470991c5f3e3779d6f4dfec365d1
#
_cell.length_a   1.000
_cell.length_b   1.000
_cell.length_c   1.000
_cell.angle_alpha   90.00
_cell.angle_beta   90.00
_cell.angle_gamma   90.00
#
_symmetry.space_group_name_H-M   'P 1'
#
loop_
_entity.id
_entity.type
_entity.pdbx_description
1 polymer ?
#
loop_
_entity_poly.entity_id
_entity_poly.type
_entity_poly.pdbx_seq_one_letter_code
_entity_poly.pdbx_strand_id
1 'polypeptide(L)'
;MASQGQRRDSKHRILHTGESIRANGKYQYKYMVDGKPKFLYSWRLVPTDPQPVGKQPCLSLRELEKMVQQDLDSKLDPMGKKMTVNELIERYLQTRTGVKPNTLINYKFVKNLMEKEDFGSKKISEVKTSDAKLFLIKLQQDGKGSSTIKTVRGVLRPAFQMAMDDDIIVKNPFAFQLAGVVVNTEHTREAITKDQMRKFLKFVHDDNVYCKYYEVFYILFHTGLRISEFCGLTIKDIDLKNRIINIDHQLQRIGSMEYHIESTKTNAGTRKLPMTEDVFRMFQAILEDRPTDLPEIMVDGYVGFLFRDKNGMPEVALHWEHRLKNAVNRYNSIFRVQLPKITPHICRHTYCSNQAKAGMNPKTLQYLMGHSDIGVTMNTYTHLGLDDAKNEMIRMEELEQARKEVDKAEGKKPMKQNMFKVV
;
A
#
# COMPACT_ATOMS: atom_id res chain seq x y z
N MET A 1 -31.64 -7.20 -63.24
CA MET A 1 -30.66 -7.58 -62.21
C MET A 1 -30.60 -9.11 -62.16
N ALA A 2 -29.51 -9.73 -62.58
CA ALA A 2 -29.34 -11.18 -62.55
C ALA A 2 -29.27 -11.67 -61.10
N SER A 3 -30.12 -12.60 -60.69
CA SER A 3 -30.07 -13.26 -59.38
C SER A 3 -28.75 -14.04 -59.30
N GLN A 4 -27.85 -13.58 -58.48
CA GLN A 4 -26.65 -14.34 -58.13
C GLN A 4 -27.10 -15.66 -57.50
N GLY A 5 -26.97 -16.78 -58.25
CA GLY A 5 -27.29 -18.10 -57.73
C GLY A 5 -26.55 -18.37 -56.41
N GLN A 6 -27.24 -18.84 -55.40
CA GLN A 6 -26.69 -19.20 -54.11
C GLN A 6 -25.57 -20.24 -54.29
N ARG A 7 -24.33 -19.90 -53.87
CA ARG A 7 -23.20 -20.81 -53.95
C ARG A 7 -23.42 -21.99 -52.99
N ARG A 8 -23.21 -23.21 -53.51
CA ARG A 8 -23.40 -24.44 -52.73
C ARG A 8 -22.14 -25.28 -52.73
N ASP A 9 -21.96 -26.06 -51.68
CA ASP A 9 -20.88 -27.03 -51.58
C ASP A 9 -21.23 -28.36 -52.33
N SER A 10 -20.32 -29.31 -52.32
CA SER A 10 -20.51 -30.65 -52.92
C SER A 10 -21.64 -31.47 -52.28
N LYS A 11 -22.11 -31.06 -51.10
CA LYS A 11 -23.26 -31.66 -50.39
C LYS A 11 -24.53 -30.84 -50.55
N HIS A 12 -24.59 -29.96 -51.56
CA HIS A 12 -25.73 -29.05 -51.86
C HIS A 12 -26.06 -28.04 -50.73
N ARG A 13 -25.19 -27.81 -49.73
CA ARG A 13 -25.41 -26.85 -48.66
C ARG A 13 -25.07 -25.43 -49.12
N ILE A 14 -25.83 -24.47 -48.69
CA ILE A 14 -25.65 -23.06 -49.01
C ILE A 14 -24.41 -22.54 -48.26
N LEU A 15 -23.49 -21.93 -48.99
CA LEU A 15 -22.37 -21.19 -48.45
C LEU A 15 -22.75 -19.77 -48.14
N HIS A 16 -22.48 -19.31 -46.91
CA HIS A 16 -22.75 -17.96 -46.45
C HIS A 16 -21.81 -16.93 -47.11
N THR A 17 -22.13 -15.63 -46.94
CA THR A 17 -21.24 -14.56 -47.38
C THR A 17 -19.88 -14.67 -46.72
N GLY A 18 -18.80 -14.66 -47.51
CA GLY A 18 -17.43 -14.88 -47.04
C GLY A 18 -16.97 -16.34 -47.07
N GLU A 19 -17.86 -17.34 -47.05
CA GLU A 19 -17.52 -18.75 -47.19
C GLU A 19 -17.17 -19.13 -48.62
N SER A 20 -16.20 -19.96 -48.84
CA SER A 20 -15.80 -20.54 -50.11
C SER A 20 -15.11 -21.89 -49.95
N ILE A 21 -14.99 -22.66 -51.03
CA ILE A 21 -14.24 -23.92 -51.05
C ILE A 21 -13.02 -23.74 -51.96
N ARG A 22 -11.85 -24.12 -51.46
CA ARG A 22 -10.61 -24.12 -52.23
C ARG A 22 -10.49 -25.38 -53.07
N ALA A 23 -9.63 -25.36 -54.10
CA ALA A 23 -9.41 -26.50 -54.99
C ALA A 23 -8.97 -27.77 -54.24
N ASN A 24 -8.31 -27.66 -53.06
CA ASN A 24 -7.92 -28.77 -52.21
C ASN A 24 -9.05 -29.30 -51.30
N GLY A 25 -10.28 -28.85 -51.45
CA GLY A 25 -11.45 -29.26 -50.66
C GLY A 25 -11.55 -28.61 -49.27
N LYS A 26 -10.63 -27.73 -48.88
CA LYS A 26 -10.78 -26.95 -47.62
C LYS A 26 -11.83 -25.87 -47.77
N TYR A 27 -12.69 -25.73 -46.77
CA TYR A 27 -13.54 -24.57 -46.60
C TYR A 27 -12.74 -23.37 -46.13
N GLN A 28 -13.04 -22.19 -46.64
CA GLN A 28 -12.40 -20.93 -46.32
C GLN A 28 -13.46 -19.89 -45.98
N TYR A 29 -13.22 -19.10 -44.94
CA TYR A 29 -14.01 -17.91 -44.61
C TYR A 29 -13.12 -16.67 -44.66
N LYS A 30 -13.56 -15.66 -45.44
CA LYS A 30 -12.91 -14.37 -45.58
C LYS A 30 -13.64 -13.35 -44.72
N TYR A 31 -12.94 -12.66 -43.84
CA TYR A 31 -13.45 -11.55 -43.03
C TYR A 31 -12.46 -10.39 -43.03
N MET A 32 -12.93 -9.20 -42.62
CA MET A 32 -12.11 -8.00 -42.59
C MET A 32 -11.75 -7.64 -41.12
N VAL A 33 -10.52 -7.26 -40.86
CA VAL A 33 -10.03 -6.67 -39.59
C VAL A 33 -9.19 -5.46 -39.97
N ASP A 34 -9.53 -4.30 -39.45
CA ASP A 34 -8.86 -3.02 -39.74
C ASP A 34 -8.60 -2.76 -41.21
N GLY A 35 -9.61 -3.03 -42.05
CA GLY A 35 -9.54 -2.87 -43.51
C GLY A 35 -8.70 -3.92 -44.24
N LYS A 36 -8.11 -4.90 -43.55
CA LYS A 36 -7.28 -5.98 -44.13
C LYS A 36 -8.05 -7.30 -44.16
N PRO A 37 -8.03 -8.06 -45.28
CA PRO A 37 -8.68 -9.36 -45.36
C PRO A 37 -7.90 -10.41 -44.54
N LYS A 38 -8.61 -11.16 -43.70
CA LYS A 38 -8.12 -12.36 -43.01
C LYS A 38 -8.92 -13.58 -43.44
N PHE A 39 -8.33 -14.75 -43.27
CA PHE A 39 -8.91 -15.99 -43.75
C PHE A 39 -8.81 -17.08 -42.65
N LEU A 40 -9.95 -17.80 -42.49
CA LEU A 40 -10.01 -19.04 -41.72
C LEU A 40 -10.09 -20.22 -42.64
N TYR A 41 -9.59 -21.35 -42.20
CA TYR A 41 -9.62 -22.59 -43.00
C TYR A 41 -10.03 -23.77 -42.12
N SER A 42 -10.95 -24.59 -42.65
CA SER A 42 -11.32 -25.86 -42.03
C SER A 42 -11.60 -26.94 -43.08
N TRP A 43 -11.42 -28.19 -42.70
CA TRP A 43 -11.83 -29.33 -43.50
C TRP A 43 -13.33 -29.66 -43.35
N ARG A 44 -13.99 -29.07 -42.37
CA ARG A 44 -15.38 -29.27 -41.99
C ARG A 44 -16.15 -27.97 -42.13
N LEU A 45 -17.32 -27.98 -42.71
CA LEU A 45 -18.18 -26.80 -42.79
C LEU A 45 -18.98 -26.62 -41.46
N VAL A 46 -19.57 -27.71 -40.99
CA VAL A 46 -20.42 -27.75 -39.81
C VAL A 46 -19.90 -28.79 -38.78
N PRO A 47 -20.27 -28.68 -37.50
CA PRO A 47 -19.84 -29.60 -36.45
C PRO A 47 -20.17 -31.07 -36.72
N THR A 48 -21.24 -31.34 -37.45
CA THR A 48 -21.69 -32.68 -37.80
C THR A 48 -20.92 -33.30 -38.97
N ASP A 49 -20.07 -32.57 -39.67
CA ASP A 49 -19.23 -33.15 -40.73
C ASP A 49 -18.22 -34.11 -40.13
N PRO A 50 -18.01 -35.31 -40.74
CA PRO A 50 -16.99 -36.23 -40.28
C PRO A 50 -15.61 -35.64 -40.46
N GLN A 51 -14.68 -35.99 -39.54
CA GLN A 51 -13.27 -35.64 -39.67
C GLN A 51 -12.63 -36.40 -40.86
N PRO A 52 -12.02 -35.71 -41.82
CA PRO A 52 -11.38 -36.39 -42.93
C PRO A 52 -10.23 -37.32 -42.46
N VAL A 53 -10.18 -38.49 -43.05
CA VAL A 53 -9.12 -39.49 -42.71
C VAL A 53 -7.72 -38.94 -43.02
N GLY A 54 -6.79 -39.10 -42.10
CA GLY A 54 -5.40 -38.61 -42.22
C GLY A 54 -5.21 -37.10 -41.98
N LYS A 55 -6.22 -36.38 -41.52
CA LYS A 55 -6.11 -34.96 -41.11
C LYS A 55 -6.23 -34.80 -39.61
N GLN A 56 -5.49 -33.83 -39.05
CA GLN A 56 -5.60 -33.50 -37.61
C GLN A 56 -7.00 -33.03 -37.27
N PRO A 57 -7.53 -33.35 -36.09
CA PRO A 57 -8.81 -32.84 -35.60
C PRO A 57 -8.87 -31.32 -35.70
N CYS A 58 -9.97 -30.78 -36.24
CA CYS A 58 -10.19 -29.36 -36.40
C CYS A 58 -11.65 -28.99 -36.12
N LEU A 59 -11.86 -27.77 -35.63
CA LEU A 59 -13.21 -27.17 -35.53
C LEU A 59 -13.77 -26.97 -36.92
N SER A 60 -15.09 -27.02 -37.06
CA SER A 60 -15.77 -26.67 -38.31
C SER A 60 -15.60 -25.19 -38.66
N LEU A 61 -15.74 -24.84 -39.95
CA LEU A 61 -15.61 -23.45 -40.38
C LEU A 61 -16.60 -22.53 -39.65
N ARG A 62 -17.84 -22.96 -39.48
CA ARG A 62 -18.92 -22.18 -38.83
C ARG A 62 -18.72 -22.05 -37.31
N GLU A 63 -18.06 -22.98 -36.64
CA GLU A 63 -17.63 -22.81 -35.27
C GLU A 63 -16.54 -21.74 -35.19
N LEU A 64 -15.57 -21.77 -36.09
CA LEU A 64 -14.49 -20.75 -36.18
C LEU A 64 -15.06 -19.36 -36.52
N GLU A 65 -16.05 -19.29 -37.46
CA GLU A 65 -16.75 -18.04 -37.77
C GLU A 65 -17.45 -17.46 -36.55
N LYS A 66 -18.19 -18.31 -35.84
CA LYS A 66 -18.91 -17.87 -34.62
C LYS A 66 -17.92 -17.32 -33.55
N MET A 67 -16.77 -17.96 -33.39
CA MET A 67 -15.72 -17.48 -32.50
C MET A 67 -15.16 -16.12 -32.93
N VAL A 68 -14.85 -15.97 -34.23
CA VAL A 68 -14.39 -14.69 -34.79
C VAL A 68 -15.44 -13.61 -34.71
N GLN A 69 -16.71 -13.95 -34.98
CA GLN A 69 -17.82 -12.98 -34.89
C GLN A 69 -17.98 -12.49 -33.44
N GLN A 70 -17.94 -13.40 -32.48
CA GLN A 70 -17.96 -13.05 -31.06
C GLN A 70 -16.76 -12.17 -30.66
N ASP A 71 -15.58 -12.42 -31.22
CA ASP A 71 -14.38 -11.63 -31.02
C ASP A 71 -14.48 -10.24 -31.66
N LEU A 72 -15.04 -10.13 -32.87
CA LEU A 72 -15.30 -8.86 -33.58
C LEU A 72 -16.38 -8.03 -32.87
N ASP A 73 -17.46 -8.68 -32.43
CA ASP A 73 -18.54 -8.04 -31.68
C ASP A 73 -18.06 -7.53 -30.30
N SER A 74 -17.09 -8.20 -29.70
CA SER A 74 -16.46 -7.75 -28.45
C SER A 74 -15.39 -6.69 -28.66
N LYS A 75 -15.06 -6.28 -29.87
CA LYS A 75 -14.02 -5.30 -30.24
C LYS A 75 -12.62 -5.60 -29.67
N LEU A 76 -12.33 -6.88 -29.39
CA LEU A 76 -11.05 -7.28 -28.79
C LEU A 76 -9.89 -7.22 -29.81
N ASP A 77 -8.75 -6.67 -29.41
CA ASP A 77 -7.53 -6.64 -30.21
C ASP A 77 -6.98 -8.06 -30.46
N PRO A 78 -6.96 -8.57 -31.71
CA PRO A 78 -6.43 -9.90 -32.01
C PRO A 78 -4.94 -10.06 -31.73
N MET A 79 -4.16 -8.98 -31.75
CA MET A 79 -2.71 -9.02 -31.43
C MET A 79 -2.46 -9.11 -29.94
N GLY A 80 -3.32 -8.49 -29.11
CA GLY A 80 -3.22 -8.54 -27.65
C GLY A 80 -3.47 -9.93 -27.06
N LYS A 81 -4.20 -10.81 -27.78
CA LYS A 81 -4.51 -12.19 -27.33
C LYS A 81 -3.28 -13.07 -27.08
N LYS A 82 -2.14 -12.77 -27.70
CA LYS A 82 -0.89 -13.55 -27.53
C LYS A 82 -0.04 -13.04 -26.38
N MET A 83 -0.34 -11.87 -25.83
CA MET A 83 0.43 -11.24 -24.76
C MET A 83 0.42 -12.09 -23.49
N THR A 84 1.58 -12.28 -22.89
CA THR A 84 1.75 -12.96 -21.61
C THR A 84 1.49 -12.01 -20.43
N VAL A 85 1.30 -12.57 -19.23
CA VAL A 85 1.17 -11.76 -18.01
C VAL A 85 2.44 -10.95 -17.74
N ASN A 86 3.63 -11.51 -18.01
CA ASN A 86 4.89 -10.80 -17.86
C ASN A 86 4.98 -9.60 -18.81
N GLU A 87 4.66 -9.78 -20.08
CA GLU A 87 4.62 -8.67 -21.06
C GLU A 87 3.59 -7.60 -20.70
N LEU A 88 2.43 -7.99 -20.17
CA LEU A 88 1.43 -7.05 -19.66
C LEU A 88 1.97 -6.22 -18.49
N ILE A 89 2.65 -6.86 -17.53
CA ILE A 89 3.26 -6.14 -16.40
C ILE A 89 4.31 -5.15 -16.92
N GLU A 90 5.18 -5.54 -17.84
CA GLU A 90 6.17 -4.63 -18.43
C GLU A 90 5.52 -3.41 -19.08
N ARG A 91 4.53 -3.65 -19.93
CA ARG A 91 3.76 -2.58 -20.59
C ARG A 91 3.10 -1.66 -19.55
N TYR A 92 2.47 -2.22 -18.51
CA TYR A 92 1.88 -1.44 -17.44
C TYR A 92 2.92 -0.59 -16.71
N LEU A 93 4.09 -1.14 -16.38
CA LEU A 93 5.14 -0.39 -15.67
C LEU A 93 5.71 0.76 -16.53
N GLN A 94 5.79 0.59 -17.85
CA GLN A 94 6.21 1.65 -18.79
C GLN A 94 5.24 2.83 -18.82
N THR A 95 3.95 2.62 -18.53
CA THR A 95 2.95 3.70 -18.46
C THR A 95 3.01 4.47 -17.13
N ARG A 96 3.84 4.04 -16.16
CA ARG A 96 3.92 4.65 -14.84
C ARG A 96 5.10 5.64 -14.76
N THR A 97 4.79 6.93 -14.84
CA THR A 97 5.73 8.04 -14.65
C THR A 97 5.56 8.67 -13.27
N GLY A 98 6.62 9.30 -12.74
CA GLY A 98 6.57 10.02 -11.47
C GLY A 98 6.37 9.12 -10.22
N VAL A 99 6.70 7.84 -10.32
CA VAL A 99 6.51 6.87 -9.24
C VAL A 99 7.61 7.03 -8.19
N LYS A 100 7.21 7.07 -6.91
CA LYS A 100 8.19 7.14 -5.81
C LYS A 100 9.13 5.92 -5.79
N PRO A 101 10.41 6.10 -5.42
CA PRO A 101 11.45 5.06 -5.44
C PRO A 101 11.05 3.76 -4.75
N ASN A 102 10.44 3.84 -3.57
CA ASN A 102 9.97 2.65 -2.84
C ASN A 102 8.86 1.88 -3.59
N THR A 103 8.05 2.56 -4.39
CA THR A 103 7.05 1.91 -5.24
C THR A 103 7.71 1.20 -6.42
N LEU A 104 8.78 1.78 -6.98
CA LEU A 104 9.59 1.13 -8.04
C LEU A 104 10.26 -0.15 -7.53
N ILE A 105 10.74 -0.17 -6.30
CA ILE A 105 11.29 -1.39 -5.66
C ILE A 105 10.21 -2.47 -5.60
N ASN A 106 9.00 -2.13 -5.18
CA ASN A 106 7.87 -3.06 -5.15
C ASN A 106 7.51 -3.56 -6.56
N TYR A 107 7.54 -2.70 -7.56
CA TYR A 107 7.29 -3.09 -8.95
C TYR A 107 8.36 -4.06 -9.47
N LYS A 108 9.64 -3.77 -9.24
CA LYS A 108 10.75 -4.67 -9.57
C LYS A 108 10.60 -6.03 -8.86
N PHE A 109 10.25 -6.00 -7.57
CA PHE A 109 9.99 -7.21 -6.80
C PHE A 109 8.88 -8.06 -7.44
N VAL A 110 7.73 -7.45 -7.80
CA VAL A 110 6.62 -8.18 -8.42
C VAL A 110 7.01 -8.71 -9.79
N LYS A 111 7.70 -7.92 -10.62
CA LYS A 111 8.21 -8.37 -11.92
C LYS A 111 9.10 -9.61 -11.75
N ASN A 112 10.13 -9.55 -10.91
CA ASN A 112 11.06 -10.65 -10.66
C ASN A 112 10.38 -11.90 -10.07
N LEU A 113 9.31 -11.70 -9.27
CA LEU A 113 8.50 -12.81 -8.76
C LEU A 113 7.73 -13.48 -9.91
N MET A 114 7.07 -12.68 -10.74
CA MET A 114 6.25 -13.18 -11.85
C MET A 114 7.08 -13.89 -12.94
N GLU A 115 8.31 -13.47 -13.19
CA GLU A 115 9.24 -14.14 -14.10
C GLU A 115 9.58 -15.57 -13.64
N LYS A 116 9.52 -15.83 -12.32
CA LYS A 116 9.80 -17.16 -11.72
C LYS A 116 8.56 -18.04 -11.61
N GLU A 117 7.38 -17.48 -11.80
CA GLU A 117 6.11 -18.19 -11.66
C GLU A 117 5.52 -18.56 -13.01
N ASP A 118 5.03 -19.80 -13.14
CA ASP A 118 4.38 -20.28 -14.37
C ASP A 118 3.20 -19.39 -14.78
N PHE A 119 2.56 -18.73 -13.79
CA PHE A 119 1.48 -17.79 -14.01
C PHE A 119 1.91 -16.59 -14.88
N GLY A 120 3.16 -16.15 -14.78
CA GLY A 120 3.73 -15.07 -15.58
C GLY A 120 3.81 -15.38 -17.07
N SER A 121 3.97 -16.65 -17.44
CA SER A 121 4.05 -17.12 -18.82
C SER A 121 2.69 -17.39 -19.47
N LYS A 122 1.59 -17.37 -18.69
CA LYS A 122 0.24 -17.56 -19.24
C LYS A 122 -0.17 -16.40 -20.13
N LYS A 123 -0.91 -16.68 -21.20
CA LYS A 123 -1.52 -15.63 -22.02
C LYS A 123 -2.65 -14.97 -21.26
N ILE A 124 -2.71 -13.64 -21.30
CA ILE A 124 -3.71 -12.86 -20.56
C ILE A 124 -5.14 -13.20 -20.96
N SER A 125 -5.36 -13.55 -22.22
CA SER A 125 -6.67 -13.98 -22.74
C SER A 125 -7.17 -15.32 -22.17
N GLU A 126 -6.25 -16.16 -21.66
CA GLU A 126 -6.55 -17.48 -21.11
C GLU A 126 -6.73 -17.43 -19.57
N VAL A 127 -6.33 -16.31 -18.91
CA VAL A 127 -6.39 -16.16 -17.46
C VAL A 127 -7.82 -15.93 -16.98
N LYS A 128 -8.36 -16.89 -16.25
CA LYS A 128 -9.68 -16.80 -15.62
C LYS A 128 -9.56 -16.28 -14.17
N THR A 129 -10.70 -15.82 -13.62
CA THR A 129 -10.76 -15.39 -12.20
C THR A 129 -10.36 -16.51 -11.25
N SER A 130 -10.66 -17.79 -11.58
CA SER A 130 -10.21 -18.95 -10.81
C SER A 130 -8.70 -19.08 -10.78
N ASP A 131 -8.03 -18.89 -11.94
CA ASP A 131 -6.57 -18.97 -12.03
C ASP A 131 -5.91 -17.89 -11.19
N ALA A 132 -6.44 -16.66 -11.25
CA ALA A 132 -5.96 -15.55 -10.44
C ALA A 132 -6.08 -15.82 -8.93
N LYS A 133 -7.22 -16.40 -8.49
CA LYS A 133 -7.41 -16.80 -7.09
C LYS A 133 -6.47 -17.92 -6.68
N LEU A 134 -6.36 -18.98 -7.48
CA LEU A 134 -5.47 -20.11 -7.21
C LEU A 134 -4.00 -19.67 -7.15
N PHE A 135 -3.59 -18.75 -8.01
CA PHE A 135 -2.24 -18.17 -7.96
C PHE A 135 -1.96 -17.46 -6.63
N LEU A 136 -2.89 -16.61 -6.14
CA LEU A 136 -2.70 -15.94 -4.86
C LEU A 136 -2.72 -16.92 -3.67
N ILE A 137 -3.53 -17.98 -3.73
CA ILE A 137 -3.55 -19.06 -2.74
C ILE A 137 -2.22 -19.81 -2.76
N LYS A 138 -1.69 -20.15 -3.95
CA LYS A 138 -0.36 -20.77 -4.10
C LYS A 138 0.72 -19.92 -3.43
N LEU A 139 0.75 -18.61 -3.70
CA LEU A 139 1.72 -17.73 -3.04
C LEU A 139 1.63 -17.79 -1.51
N GLN A 140 0.43 -17.92 -0.94
CA GLN A 140 0.25 -18.08 0.51
C GLN A 140 0.77 -19.44 1.00
N GLN A 141 0.51 -20.51 0.27
CA GLN A 141 1.03 -21.85 0.56
C GLN A 141 2.56 -21.91 0.48
N ASP A 142 3.15 -21.15 -0.45
CA ASP A 142 4.61 -20.97 -0.58
C ASP A 142 5.21 -20.05 0.50
N GLY A 143 4.43 -19.71 1.56
CA GLY A 143 4.87 -18.94 2.71
C GLY A 143 4.93 -17.42 2.50
N LYS A 144 4.37 -16.88 1.42
CA LYS A 144 4.28 -15.42 1.24
C LYS A 144 3.23 -14.83 2.18
N GLY A 145 3.63 -13.82 2.94
CA GLY A 145 2.71 -13.11 3.84
C GLY A 145 1.62 -12.32 3.11
N SER A 146 0.50 -12.07 3.80
CA SER A 146 -0.66 -11.33 3.26
C SER A 146 -0.28 -9.98 2.66
N SER A 147 0.69 -9.27 3.26
CA SER A 147 1.19 -7.98 2.75
C SER A 147 1.86 -8.12 1.37
N THR A 148 2.68 -9.17 1.19
CA THR A 148 3.32 -9.48 -0.09
C THR A 148 2.28 -9.79 -1.16
N ILE A 149 1.27 -10.59 -0.83
CA ILE A 149 0.16 -10.94 -1.74
C ILE A 149 -0.66 -9.71 -2.12
N LYS A 150 -0.92 -8.80 -1.17
CA LYS A 150 -1.55 -7.50 -1.43
C LYS A 150 -0.73 -6.66 -2.41
N THR A 151 0.61 -6.65 -2.26
CA THR A 151 1.53 -5.95 -3.15
C THR A 151 1.49 -6.53 -4.57
N VAL A 152 1.56 -7.86 -4.71
CA VAL A 152 1.47 -8.56 -6.01
C VAL A 152 0.15 -8.22 -6.70
N ARG A 153 -0.97 -8.38 -6.00
CA ARG A 153 -2.29 -8.03 -6.54
C ARG A 153 -2.41 -6.54 -6.87
N GLY A 154 -1.76 -5.68 -6.08
CA GLY A 154 -1.70 -4.22 -6.29
C GLY A 154 -1.03 -3.82 -7.60
N VAL A 155 -0.20 -4.68 -8.20
CA VAL A 155 0.37 -4.51 -9.54
C VAL A 155 -0.48 -5.21 -10.60
N LEU A 156 -0.87 -6.46 -10.36
CA LEU A 156 -1.61 -7.27 -11.34
C LEU A 156 -2.99 -6.70 -11.64
N ARG A 157 -3.76 -6.31 -10.62
CA ARG A 157 -5.12 -5.81 -10.83
C ARG A 157 -5.17 -4.57 -11.74
N PRO A 158 -4.40 -3.51 -11.55
CA PRO A 158 -4.40 -2.36 -12.45
C PRO A 158 -3.76 -2.69 -13.82
N ALA A 159 -2.78 -3.61 -13.91
CA ALA A 159 -2.26 -4.06 -15.20
C ALA A 159 -3.32 -4.76 -16.04
N PHE A 160 -4.08 -5.67 -15.44
CA PHE A 160 -5.22 -6.31 -16.13
C PHE A 160 -6.40 -5.34 -16.37
N GLN A 161 -6.54 -4.30 -15.55
CA GLN A 161 -7.51 -3.24 -15.81
C GLN A 161 -7.12 -2.47 -17.07
N MET A 162 -5.86 -2.09 -17.23
CA MET A 162 -5.35 -1.46 -18.45
C MET A 162 -5.59 -2.34 -19.67
N ALA A 163 -5.37 -3.65 -19.59
CA ALA A 163 -5.65 -4.56 -20.70
C ALA A 163 -7.16 -4.65 -21.03
N MET A 164 -8.03 -4.47 -20.05
CA MET A 164 -9.47 -4.39 -20.25
C MET A 164 -9.87 -3.04 -20.87
N ASP A 165 -9.29 -1.94 -20.42
CA ASP A 165 -9.52 -0.59 -20.94
C ASP A 165 -8.97 -0.42 -22.37
N ASP A 166 -7.93 -1.20 -22.74
CA ASP A 166 -7.35 -1.30 -24.10
C ASP A 166 -8.10 -2.32 -24.99
N ASP A 167 -9.26 -2.83 -24.57
CA ASP A 167 -10.07 -3.84 -25.29
C ASP A 167 -9.29 -5.14 -25.66
N ILE A 168 -8.27 -5.51 -24.89
CA ILE A 168 -7.50 -6.74 -25.08
C ILE A 168 -8.19 -7.94 -24.41
N ILE A 169 -8.84 -7.71 -23.27
CA ILE A 169 -9.61 -8.70 -22.51
C ILE A 169 -10.99 -8.15 -22.12
N VAL A 170 -11.98 -9.03 -22.03
CA VAL A 170 -13.36 -8.63 -21.68
C VAL A 170 -13.53 -8.35 -20.18
N LYS A 171 -12.76 -9.02 -19.33
CA LYS A 171 -12.96 -8.98 -17.88
C LYS A 171 -11.62 -9.04 -17.16
N ASN A 172 -11.46 -8.18 -16.15
CA ASN A 172 -10.30 -8.23 -15.28
C ASN A 172 -10.38 -9.44 -14.31
N PRO A 173 -9.47 -10.43 -14.43
CA PRO A 173 -9.50 -11.63 -13.59
C PRO A 173 -9.19 -11.35 -12.10
N PHE A 174 -8.61 -10.18 -11.77
CA PHE A 174 -8.31 -9.75 -10.41
C PHE A 174 -9.37 -8.81 -9.80
N ALA A 175 -10.52 -8.62 -10.44
CA ALA A 175 -11.61 -7.74 -9.97
C ALA A 175 -12.45 -8.32 -8.82
N PHE A 176 -11.89 -9.21 -8.00
CA PHE A 176 -12.55 -9.78 -6.82
C PHE A 176 -12.03 -9.16 -5.52
N GLN A 177 -12.79 -9.33 -4.43
CA GLN A 177 -12.32 -8.97 -3.10
C GLN A 177 -11.35 -10.03 -2.58
N LEU A 178 -10.24 -9.60 -1.97
CA LEU A 178 -9.19 -10.49 -1.46
C LEU A 178 -9.65 -11.26 -0.20
N ALA A 179 -10.56 -10.66 0.57
CA ALA A 179 -11.18 -11.32 1.69
C ALA A 179 -11.90 -12.61 1.26
N GLY A 180 -11.63 -13.70 1.94
CA GLY A 180 -12.17 -15.04 1.60
C GLY A 180 -11.37 -15.80 0.54
N VAL A 181 -10.32 -15.22 -0.04
CA VAL A 181 -9.38 -15.91 -0.94
C VAL A 181 -8.05 -16.17 -0.27
N VAL A 182 -7.54 -15.19 0.46
CA VAL A 182 -6.29 -15.28 1.21
C VAL A 182 -6.58 -15.00 2.68
N VAL A 183 -6.12 -15.91 3.54
CA VAL A 183 -6.27 -15.74 4.99
C VAL A 183 -5.36 -14.62 5.44
N ASN A 184 -5.93 -13.62 6.14
CA ASN A 184 -5.14 -12.57 6.72
C ASN A 184 -4.42 -13.08 7.97
N THR A 185 -3.15 -13.40 7.83
CA THR A 185 -2.25 -13.83 8.92
C THR A 185 -1.48 -12.66 9.55
N GLU A 186 -1.79 -11.43 9.16
CA GLU A 186 -1.15 -10.27 9.75
C GLU A 186 -1.60 -10.13 11.20
N HIS A 187 -0.69 -10.32 12.14
CA HIS A 187 -0.89 -9.86 13.50
C HIS A 187 -0.98 -8.33 13.46
N THR A 188 -2.10 -7.80 13.93
CA THR A 188 -2.23 -6.36 14.18
C THR A 188 -1.05 -5.94 15.04
N ARG A 189 -0.29 -4.95 14.57
CA ARG A 189 0.81 -4.39 15.36
C ARG A 189 0.17 -3.63 16.51
N GLU A 190 0.07 -4.28 17.66
CA GLU A 190 -0.54 -3.69 18.84
C GLU A 190 0.41 -2.68 19.49
N ALA A 191 -0.19 -1.61 20.01
CA ALA A 191 0.50 -0.68 20.87
C ALA A 191 0.94 -1.40 22.16
N ILE A 192 2.09 -1.07 22.69
CA ILE A 192 2.49 -1.56 24.01
C ILE A 192 1.77 -0.79 25.12
N THR A 193 1.63 -1.41 26.28
CA THR A 193 1.00 -0.75 27.43
C THR A 193 1.86 0.39 27.98
N LYS A 194 1.23 1.34 28.68
CA LYS A 194 1.97 2.42 29.36
C LYS A 194 3.01 1.87 30.35
N ASP A 195 2.71 0.77 31.02
CA ASP A 195 3.64 0.12 31.96
C ASP A 195 4.85 -0.47 31.22
N GLN A 196 4.64 -1.18 30.12
CA GLN A 196 5.71 -1.71 29.27
C GLN A 196 6.58 -0.58 28.72
N MET A 197 5.99 0.51 28.25
CA MET A 197 6.71 1.68 27.77
C MET A 197 7.58 2.29 28.87
N ARG A 198 7.03 2.50 30.08
CA ARG A 198 7.77 3.03 31.23
C ARG A 198 8.94 2.12 31.63
N LYS A 199 8.71 0.81 31.71
CA LYS A 199 9.76 -0.18 32.04
C LYS A 199 10.87 -0.16 31.00
N PHE A 200 10.53 -0.10 29.71
CA PHE A 200 11.49 -0.02 28.62
C PHE A 200 12.32 1.28 28.70
N LEU A 201 11.67 2.44 28.82
CA LEU A 201 12.35 3.74 28.89
C LEU A 201 13.23 3.84 30.14
N LYS A 202 12.75 3.34 31.29
CA LYS A 202 13.58 3.30 32.53
C LYS A 202 14.80 2.42 32.31
N PHE A 203 14.66 1.24 31.74
CA PHE A 203 15.79 0.37 31.43
C PHE A 203 16.79 1.06 30.51
N VAL A 204 16.33 1.70 29.43
CA VAL A 204 17.21 2.41 28.49
C VAL A 204 17.98 3.53 29.20
N HIS A 205 17.31 4.29 30.07
CA HIS A 205 17.92 5.37 30.81
C HIS A 205 19.05 4.85 31.76
N ASP A 206 18.80 3.72 32.41
CA ASP A 206 19.68 3.19 33.45
C ASP A 206 20.78 2.25 32.89
N ASP A 207 20.69 1.79 31.62
CA ASP A 207 21.65 0.87 31.00
C ASP A 207 22.88 1.62 30.44
N ASN A 208 24.10 1.19 30.83
CA ASN A 208 25.35 1.84 30.43
C ASN A 208 25.63 1.85 28.92
N VAL A 209 24.95 1.01 28.12
CA VAL A 209 25.14 0.93 26.66
C VAL A 209 24.09 1.72 25.92
N TYR A 210 22.81 1.65 26.38
CA TYR A 210 21.66 2.20 25.67
C TYR A 210 21.23 3.58 26.15
N CYS A 211 21.77 4.08 27.31
CA CYS A 211 21.43 5.43 27.83
C CYS A 211 21.62 6.54 26.78
N LYS A 212 22.63 6.44 25.93
CA LYS A 212 22.87 7.39 24.81
C LYS A 212 21.80 7.44 23.73
N TYR A 213 20.79 6.57 23.78
CA TYR A 213 19.65 6.55 22.86
C TYR A 213 18.34 6.89 23.58
N TYR A 214 18.42 7.26 24.86
CA TYR A 214 17.23 7.51 25.67
C TYR A 214 16.38 8.63 25.10
N GLU A 215 16.97 9.78 24.76
CA GLU A 215 16.30 10.95 24.20
C GLU A 215 15.55 10.60 22.91
N VAL A 216 16.18 9.83 22.04
CA VAL A 216 15.59 9.40 20.77
C VAL A 216 14.39 8.49 21.00
N PHE A 217 14.54 7.48 21.86
CA PHE A 217 13.44 6.55 22.12
C PHE A 217 12.29 7.26 22.84
N TYR A 218 12.61 8.19 23.73
CA TYR A 218 11.61 9.04 24.39
C TYR A 218 10.82 9.86 23.37
N ILE A 219 11.49 10.56 22.46
CA ILE A 219 10.87 11.35 21.39
C ILE A 219 9.95 10.47 20.52
N LEU A 220 10.41 9.30 20.09
CA LEU A 220 9.61 8.40 19.25
C LEU A 220 8.31 7.95 19.94
N PHE A 221 8.32 7.75 21.27
CA PHE A 221 7.13 7.39 22.03
C PHE A 221 6.21 8.57 22.35
N HIS A 222 6.70 9.82 22.31
CA HIS A 222 5.95 10.98 22.77
C HIS A 222 5.60 12.00 21.68
N THR A 223 6.02 11.78 20.44
CA THR A 223 5.69 12.67 19.31
C THR A 223 4.88 12.02 18.20
N GLY A 224 4.92 10.68 18.12
CA GLY A 224 4.26 9.94 17.05
C GLY A 224 4.86 10.17 15.64
N LEU A 225 6.08 10.69 15.53
CA LEU A 225 6.80 10.87 14.28
C LEU A 225 6.95 9.55 13.53
N ARG A 226 6.87 9.60 12.19
CA ARG A 226 7.34 8.47 11.36
C ARG A 226 8.86 8.42 11.44
N ILE A 227 9.42 7.23 11.47
CA ILE A 227 10.88 7.10 11.59
C ILE A 227 11.64 7.80 10.45
N SER A 228 11.10 7.80 9.23
CA SER A 228 11.69 8.52 8.09
C SER A 228 11.59 10.04 8.24
N GLU A 229 10.52 10.58 8.84
CA GLU A 229 10.38 11.99 9.22
C GLU A 229 11.44 12.33 10.28
N PHE A 230 11.54 11.52 11.34
CA PHE A 230 12.50 11.70 12.41
C PHE A 230 13.95 11.70 11.91
N CYS A 231 14.32 10.75 11.05
CA CYS A 231 15.67 10.68 10.46
C CYS A 231 15.96 11.89 9.54
N GLY A 232 14.93 12.48 8.94
CA GLY A 232 15.06 13.65 8.08
C GLY A 232 15.23 14.96 8.83
N LEU A 233 14.91 15.03 10.14
CA LEU A 233 14.98 16.26 10.92
C LEU A 233 16.38 16.89 10.88
N THR A 234 16.40 18.19 10.60
CA THR A 234 17.57 19.05 10.67
C THR A 234 17.48 20.00 11.85
N ILE A 235 18.57 20.67 12.18
CA ILE A 235 18.58 21.72 13.23
C ILE A 235 17.52 22.79 12.94
N LYS A 236 17.29 23.13 11.66
CA LYS A 236 16.34 24.17 11.25
C LYS A 236 14.89 23.80 11.52
N ASP A 237 14.59 22.51 11.64
CA ASP A 237 13.24 22.01 11.87
C ASP A 237 12.83 22.07 13.34
N ILE A 238 13.80 22.30 14.23
CA ILE A 238 13.59 22.35 15.68
C ILE A 238 13.58 23.80 16.15
N ASP A 239 12.40 24.35 16.31
CA ASP A 239 12.20 25.68 16.88
C ASP A 239 12.05 25.59 18.39
N LEU A 240 13.19 25.64 19.10
CA LEU A 240 13.20 25.59 20.56
C LEU A 240 12.50 26.81 21.19
N LYS A 241 12.56 27.98 20.54
CA LYS A 241 11.97 29.21 21.07
C LYS A 241 10.43 29.12 21.15
N ASN A 242 9.82 28.61 20.07
CA ASN A 242 8.38 28.45 19.98
C ASN A 242 7.91 27.04 20.38
N ARG A 243 8.83 26.12 20.68
CA ARG A 243 8.58 24.72 21.04
C ARG A 243 7.80 23.97 19.95
N ILE A 244 8.28 24.10 18.71
CA ILE A 244 7.66 23.51 17.52
C ILE A 244 8.67 22.63 16.77
N ILE A 245 8.21 21.47 16.32
CA ILE A 245 8.91 20.62 15.35
C ILE A 245 8.22 20.82 13.98
N ASN A 246 8.97 21.28 12.99
CA ASN A 246 8.49 21.39 11.61
C ASN A 246 8.71 20.07 10.88
N ILE A 247 7.66 19.55 10.24
CA ILE A 247 7.72 18.29 9.48
C ILE A 247 7.19 18.59 8.08
N ASP A 248 8.07 18.64 7.09
CA ASP A 248 7.75 18.89 5.68
C ASP A 248 8.44 17.90 4.74
N HIS A 249 9.39 17.14 5.26
CA HIS A 249 10.17 16.17 4.51
C HIS A 249 10.49 14.89 5.30
N GLN A 250 11.07 13.93 4.62
CA GLN A 250 11.49 12.65 5.19
C GLN A 250 12.77 12.15 4.50
N LEU A 251 13.64 11.52 5.26
CA LEU A 251 14.85 10.88 4.73
C LEU A 251 14.56 9.44 4.30
N GLN A 252 14.97 9.09 3.09
CA GLN A 252 14.91 7.74 2.54
C GLN A 252 16.31 7.30 2.10
N ARG A 253 16.62 6.01 2.25
CA ARG A 253 17.80 5.39 1.65
C ARG A 253 17.38 4.33 0.68
N ILE A 254 17.83 4.45 -0.57
CA ILE A 254 17.52 3.54 -1.67
C ILE A 254 18.79 2.77 -2.02
N GLY A 255 18.66 1.45 -2.20
CA GLY A 255 19.81 0.61 -2.50
C GLY A 255 20.87 0.61 -1.39
N SER A 256 22.15 0.54 -1.76
CA SER A 256 23.23 0.38 -0.80
C SER A 256 23.66 1.67 -0.11
N MET A 257 23.62 2.82 -0.78
CA MET A 257 24.18 4.08 -0.25
C MET A 257 23.55 5.36 -0.81
N GLU A 258 22.43 5.31 -1.50
CA GLU A 258 21.78 6.51 -2.03
C GLU A 258 20.79 7.08 -1.03
N TYR A 259 21.03 8.31 -0.58
CA TYR A 259 20.18 9.04 0.35
C TYR A 259 19.36 10.06 -0.42
N HIS A 260 18.07 10.14 -0.14
CA HIS A 260 17.15 11.07 -0.78
C HIS A 260 16.25 11.71 0.27
N ILE A 261 15.99 13.00 0.07
CA ILE A 261 14.95 13.72 0.79
C ILE A 261 13.69 13.72 -0.09
N GLU A 262 12.63 13.15 0.44
CA GLU A 262 11.31 13.22 -0.17
C GLU A 262 10.41 14.18 0.61
N SER A 263 9.53 14.88 -0.09
CA SER A 263 8.39 15.53 0.57
C SER A 263 7.57 14.49 1.33
N THR A 264 6.84 14.90 2.32
CA THR A 264 5.92 14.01 3.04
C THR A 264 4.99 13.28 2.07
N LYS A 265 4.56 12.06 2.43
CA LYS A 265 3.77 11.19 1.55
C LYS A 265 2.43 11.81 1.12
N THR A 266 1.90 12.72 1.94
CA THR A 266 0.61 13.39 1.74
C THR A 266 0.69 14.82 2.26
N ASN A 267 -0.18 15.71 1.79
CA ASN A 267 -0.28 17.08 2.32
C ASN A 267 -0.51 17.10 3.84
N ALA A 268 -1.27 16.14 4.38
CA ALA A 268 -1.47 15.97 5.82
C ALA A 268 -0.17 15.57 6.57
N GLY A 269 0.84 15.08 5.86
CA GLY A 269 2.15 14.78 6.42
C GLY A 269 2.93 16.04 6.79
N THR A 270 2.78 17.13 6.03
CA THR A 270 3.39 18.43 6.33
C THR A 270 2.61 19.09 7.47
N ARG A 271 3.26 19.24 8.60
CA ARG A 271 2.63 19.71 9.83
C ARG A 271 3.65 20.25 10.81
N LYS A 272 3.15 21.02 11.78
CA LYS A 272 3.93 21.50 12.93
C LYS A 272 3.48 20.76 14.18
N LEU A 273 4.42 20.17 14.92
CA LEU A 273 4.12 19.49 16.18
C LEU A 273 4.56 20.37 17.34
N PRO A 274 3.66 20.66 18.31
CA PRO A 274 4.06 21.31 19.56
C PRO A 274 4.87 20.31 20.42
N MET A 275 5.88 20.80 21.10
CA MET A 275 6.67 20.03 22.05
C MET A 275 6.06 20.16 23.46
N THR A 276 5.94 19.04 24.16
CA THR A 276 5.79 19.05 25.62
C THR A 276 7.11 19.46 26.27
N GLU A 277 7.07 19.85 27.54
CA GLU A 277 8.29 20.21 28.28
C GLU A 277 9.38 19.13 28.23
N ASP A 278 8.99 17.87 28.41
CA ASP A 278 9.94 16.75 28.37
C ASP A 278 10.52 16.53 26.96
N VAL A 279 9.69 16.60 25.91
CA VAL A 279 10.17 16.49 24.52
C VAL A 279 11.11 17.64 24.16
N PHE A 280 10.83 18.85 24.66
CA PHE A 280 11.70 20.01 24.50
C PHE A 280 13.08 19.75 25.12
N ARG A 281 13.14 19.25 26.38
CA ARG A 281 14.39 18.90 27.05
C ARG A 281 15.17 17.82 26.29
N MET A 282 14.48 16.82 25.73
CA MET A 282 15.15 15.78 24.92
C MET A 282 15.79 16.36 23.66
N PHE A 283 15.11 17.25 22.94
CA PHE A 283 15.71 17.92 21.79
C PHE A 283 16.84 18.87 22.17
N GLN A 284 16.71 19.56 23.29
CA GLN A 284 17.80 20.41 23.80
C GLN A 284 19.05 19.58 24.07
N ALA A 285 18.93 18.48 24.79
CA ALA A 285 20.06 17.57 25.06
C ALA A 285 20.70 17.04 23.76
N ILE A 286 19.86 16.60 22.79
CA ILE A 286 20.36 16.13 21.49
C ILE A 286 21.16 17.22 20.75
N LEU A 287 20.70 18.48 20.80
CA LEU A 287 21.37 19.58 20.11
C LEU A 287 22.67 19.98 20.83
N GLU A 288 22.70 19.93 22.16
CA GLU A 288 23.90 20.19 22.98
C GLU A 288 24.96 19.11 22.77
N ASP A 289 24.56 17.84 22.72
CA ASP A 289 25.46 16.70 22.53
C ASP A 289 25.84 16.43 21.06
N ARG A 290 25.30 17.24 20.12
CA ARG A 290 25.54 17.02 18.70
C ARG A 290 27.02 17.25 18.34
N PRO A 291 27.74 16.24 17.79
CA PRO A 291 29.16 16.38 17.44
C PRO A 291 29.37 17.55 16.44
N THR A 292 30.36 18.40 16.74
CA THR A 292 30.73 19.55 15.90
C THR A 292 31.91 19.26 14.98
N ASP A 293 32.64 18.20 15.24
CA ASP A 293 33.84 17.75 14.52
C ASP A 293 33.55 16.88 13.31
N LEU A 294 32.31 16.42 13.15
CA LEU A 294 31.89 15.61 12.00
C LEU A 294 31.50 16.49 10.81
N PRO A 295 31.81 16.04 9.58
CA PRO A 295 31.43 16.78 8.37
C PRO A 295 29.90 16.93 8.23
N GLU A 296 29.47 18.09 7.73
CA GLU A 296 28.06 18.35 7.39
C GLU A 296 27.80 17.94 5.94
N ILE A 297 27.28 16.76 5.77
CA ILE A 297 26.96 16.23 4.43
C ILE A 297 25.60 16.73 3.99
N MET A 298 25.55 17.26 2.75
CA MET A 298 24.33 17.72 2.10
C MET A 298 23.65 16.54 1.41
N VAL A 299 22.34 16.40 1.62
CA VAL A 299 21.47 15.45 0.91
C VAL A 299 20.31 16.26 0.29
N ASP A 300 20.22 16.28 -1.02
CA ASP A 300 19.16 16.98 -1.79
C ASP A 300 18.91 18.43 -1.31
N GLY A 301 19.99 19.17 -0.97
CA GLY A 301 19.93 20.56 -0.49
C GLY A 301 19.72 20.72 1.02
N TYR A 302 19.51 19.65 1.77
CA TYR A 302 19.37 19.67 3.22
C TYR A 302 20.70 19.39 3.91
N VAL A 303 20.98 20.13 4.97
CA VAL A 303 22.17 20.00 5.83
C VAL A 303 21.77 20.13 7.29
N GLY A 304 22.68 19.75 8.20
CA GLY A 304 22.43 19.92 9.63
C GLY A 304 21.53 18.85 10.20
N PHE A 305 21.57 17.62 9.67
CA PHE A 305 20.81 16.50 10.22
C PHE A 305 21.12 16.28 11.71
N LEU A 306 20.11 16.00 12.52
CA LEU A 306 20.27 15.82 13.97
C LEU A 306 21.15 14.61 14.30
N PHE A 307 21.00 13.53 13.55
CA PHE A 307 21.71 12.28 13.80
C PHE A 307 22.59 11.92 12.61
N ARG A 308 23.87 11.75 12.90
CA ARG A 308 24.89 11.42 11.90
C ARG A 308 25.71 10.22 12.35
N ASP A 309 26.16 9.43 11.40
CA ASP A 309 27.14 8.38 11.65
C ASP A 309 28.57 8.99 11.76
N LYS A 310 29.55 8.13 12.03
CA LYS A 310 30.99 8.53 12.14
C LYS A 310 31.57 9.18 10.89
N ASN A 311 30.93 9.04 9.74
CA ASN A 311 31.34 9.64 8.47
C ASN A 311 30.58 10.94 8.18
N GLY A 312 29.72 11.39 9.08
CA GLY A 312 28.86 12.56 8.88
C GLY A 312 27.59 12.31 8.09
N MET A 313 27.34 11.08 7.63
CA MET A 313 26.11 10.73 6.91
C MET A 313 24.92 10.67 7.85
N PRO A 314 23.73 11.13 7.42
CA PRO A 314 22.53 11.04 8.25
C PRO A 314 22.15 9.59 8.55
N GLU A 315 21.76 9.34 9.79
CA GLU A 315 21.29 8.03 10.21
C GLU A 315 19.89 7.74 9.67
N VAL A 316 19.71 6.51 9.18
CA VAL A 316 18.45 6.07 8.53
C VAL A 316 17.62 5.18 9.46
N ALA A 317 16.35 4.98 9.07
CA ALA A 317 15.38 4.18 9.81
C ALA A 317 15.90 2.81 10.26
N LEU A 318 16.67 2.12 9.40
CA LEU A 318 17.23 0.79 9.70
C LEU A 318 18.17 0.80 10.92
N HIS A 319 18.95 1.87 11.12
CA HIS A 319 19.84 1.99 12.27
C HIS A 319 19.03 2.03 13.59
N TRP A 320 17.97 2.83 13.62
CA TRP A 320 17.10 2.95 14.78
C TRP A 320 16.26 1.70 15.04
N GLU A 321 15.81 1.02 14.00
CA GLU A 321 15.13 -0.27 14.13
C GLU A 321 16.04 -1.32 14.78
N HIS A 322 17.31 -1.39 14.37
CA HIS A 322 18.29 -2.31 14.95
C HIS A 322 18.60 -1.95 16.41
N ARG A 323 18.78 -0.66 16.73
CA ARG A 323 19.04 -0.21 18.10
C ARG A 323 17.86 -0.54 19.03
N LEU A 324 16.63 -0.25 18.62
CA LEU A 324 15.44 -0.62 19.38
C LEU A 324 15.35 -2.13 19.59
N LYS A 325 15.52 -2.91 18.51
CA LYS A 325 15.52 -4.38 18.60
C LYS A 325 16.56 -4.89 19.60
N ASN A 326 17.78 -4.38 19.51
CA ASN A 326 18.87 -4.82 20.38
C ASN A 326 18.64 -4.39 21.85
N ALA A 327 18.09 -3.19 22.09
CA ALA A 327 17.73 -2.74 23.43
C ALA A 327 16.63 -3.63 24.05
N VAL A 328 15.60 -3.98 23.28
CA VAL A 328 14.54 -4.91 23.72
C VAL A 328 15.11 -6.31 24.01
N ASN A 329 15.97 -6.84 23.13
CA ASN A 329 16.63 -8.12 23.35
C ASN A 329 17.48 -8.10 24.63
N ARG A 330 18.21 -7.02 24.86
CA ARG A 330 19.01 -6.84 26.09
C ARG A 330 18.12 -6.79 27.32
N TYR A 331 17.01 -6.01 27.29
CA TYR A 331 16.02 -6.02 28.36
C TYR A 331 15.52 -7.44 28.66
N ASN A 332 15.11 -8.14 27.61
CA ASN A 332 14.56 -9.49 27.72
C ASN A 332 15.58 -10.54 28.18
N SER A 333 16.88 -10.30 28.02
CA SER A 333 17.92 -11.16 28.57
C SER A 333 18.16 -10.96 30.08
N ILE A 334 17.74 -9.83 30.63
CA ILE A 334 17.97 -9.45 32.04
C ILE A 334 16.69 -9.69 32.87
N PHE A 335 15.54 -9.34 32.36
CA PHE A 335 14.29 -9.32 33.12
C PHE A 335 13.41 -10.53 32.80
N ARG A 336 12.80 -11.11 33.86
CA ARG A 336 11.87 -12.22 33.72
C ARG A 336 10.60 -11.85 32.92
N VAL A 337 10.09 -10.62 33.12
CA VAL A 337 8.92 -10.12 32.40
C VAL A 337 9.38 -9.60 31.06
N GLN A 338 9.04 -10.32 30.01
CA GLN A 338 9.48 -10.02 28.64
C GLN A 338 8.68 -8.88 28.03
N LEU A 339 9.36 -8.00 27.31
CA LEU A 339 8.74 -7.00 26.45
C LEU A 339 8.46 -7.58 25.07
N PRO A 340 7.34 -7.22 24.44
CA PRO A 340 7.08 -7.58 23.06
C PRO A 340 8.09 -6.88 22.13
N LYS A 341 8.08 -7.27 20.85
CA LYS A 341 8.89 -6.58 19.83
C LYS A 341 8.49 -5.11 19.76
N ILE A 342 9.44 -4.21 19.98
CA ILE A 342 9.27 -2.76 19.82
C ILE A 342 9.98 -2.30 18.54
N THR A 343 9.27 -1.54 17.74
CA THR A 343 9.78 -0.91 16.51
C THR A 343 9.40 0.57 16.51
N PRO A 344 10.03 1.44 15.72
CA PRO A 344 9.59 2.84 15.62
C PRO A 344 8.11 3.00 15.28
N HIS A 345 7.59 2.08 14.49
CA HIS A 345 6.17 2.07 14.13
C HIS A 345 5.27 1.72 15.34
N ILE A 346 5.72 0.80 16.19
CA ILE A 346 5.03 0.49 17.47
C ILE A 346 5.12 1.67 18.43
N CYS A 347 6.24 2.39 18.50
CA CYS A 347 6.34 3.63 19.29
C CYS A 347 5.26 4.64 18.86
N ARG A 348 5.13 4.87 17.55
CA ARG A 348 4.10 5.73 16.97
C ARG A 348 2.67 5.23 17.24
N HIS A 349 2.40 3.93 17.14
CA HIS A 349 1.11 3.34 17.50
C HIS A 349 0.81 3.53 18.99
N THR A 350 1.80 3.33 19.84
CA THR A 350 1.68 3.52 21.29
C THR A 350 1.34 4.97 21.62
N TYR A 351 1.99 5.95 20.98
CA TYR A 351 1.64 7.35 21.10
C TYR A 351 0.17 7.58 20.72
N CYS A 352 -0.24 7.13 19.53
CA CYS A 352 -1.60 7.30 19.05
C CYS A 352 -2.63 6.71 20.02
N SER A 353 -2.42 5.47 20.49
CA SER A 353 -3.30 4.80 21.46
C SER A 353 -3.34 5.52 22.82
N ASN A 354 -2.19 6.00 23.32
CA ASN A 354 -2.14 6.71 24.59
C ASN A 354 -2.87 8.04 24.52
N GLN A 355 -2.76 8.78 23.41
CA GLN A 355 -3.48 10.04 23.22
C GLN A 355 -4.98 9.82 23.02
N ALA A 356 -5.37 8.76 22.31
CA ALA A 356 -6.78 8.38 22.18
C ALA A 356 -7.40 8.03 23.54
N LYS A 357 -6.72 7.20 24.36
CA LYS A 357 -7.14 6.85 25.71
C LYS A 357 -7.13 8.03 26.68
N ALA A 358 -6.31 9.05 26.43
CA ALA A 358 -6.33 10.30 27.17
C ALA A 358 -7.47 11.26 26.73
N GLY A 359 -8.36 10.85 25.83
CA GLY A 359 -9.51 11.63 25.37
C GLY A 359 -9.15 12.75 24.40
N MET A 360 -8.00 12.66 23.71
CA MET A 360 -7.65 13.67 22.70
C MET A 360 -8.68 13.66 21.57
N ASN A 361 -9.10 14.86 21.11
CA ASN A 361 -10.00 14.96 19.97
C ASN A 361 -9.45 14.23 18.75
N PRO A 362 -10.24 13.35 18.07
CA PRO A 362 -9.78 12.56 16.93
C PRO A 362 -9.22 13.38 15.78
N LYS A 363 -9.75 14.57 15.49
CA LYS A 363 -9.23 15.48 14.46
C LYS A 363 -7.88 16.07 14.84
N THR A 364 -7.70 16.44 16.09
CA THR A 364 -6.40 16.88 16.61
C THR A 364 -5.36 15.76 16.53
N LEU A 365 -5.75 14.55 16.93
CA LEU A 365 -4.87 13.39 16.84
C LEU A 365 -4.54 13.04 15.37
N GLN A 366 -5.52 13.13 14.46
CA GLN A 366 -5.29 12.97 13.01
C GLN A 366 -4.22 13.95 12.51
N TYR A 367 -4.31 15.22 12.90
CA TYR A 367 -3.34 16.25 12.53
C TYR A 367 -1.96 15.94 13.09
N LEU A 368 -1.83 15.66 14.38
CA LEU A 368 -0.55 15.34 15.02
C LEU A 368 0.10 14.12 14.40
N MET A 369 -0.68 13.10 14.06
CA MET A 369 -0.20 11.89 13.41
C MET A 369 0.10 12.09 11.90
N GLY A 370 -0.43 13.13 11.26
CA GLY A 370 -0.30 13.33 9.81
C GLY A 370 -0.96 12.20 9.02
N HIS A 371 -2.16 11.77 9.44
CA HIS A 371 -2.95 10.79 8.72
C HIS A 371 -3.84 11.50 7.68
N SER A 372 -3.74 11.10 6.42
CA SER A 372 -4.58 11.62 5.34
C SER A 372 -6.04 11.20 5.47
N ASP A 373 -6.27 10.00 6.02
CA ASP A 373 -7.60 9.43 6.25
C ASP A 373 -7.87 9.36 7.75
N ILE A 374 -9.00 9.93 8.18
CA ILE A 374 -9.47 9.90 9.57
C ILE A 374 -9.75 8.46 10.05
N GLY A 375 -10.13 7.55 9.13
CA GLY A 375 -10.39 6.16 9.44
C GLY A 375 -9.18 5.47 10.09
N VAL A 376 -7.96 5.83 9.67
CA VAL A 376 -6.72 5.31 10.28
C VAL A 376 -6.61 5.72 11.74
N THR A 377 -6.99 6.94 12.09
CA THR A 377 -7.02 7.43 13.47
C THR A 377 -8.18 6.81 14.25
N MET A 378 -9.37 6.75 13.65
CA MET A 378 -10.57 6.20 14.28
C MET A 378 -10.43 4.73 14.65
N ASN A 379 -9.70 3.94 13.86
CA ASN A 379 -9.38 2.54 14.21
C ASN A 379 -8.68 2.40 15.57
N THR A 380 -7.98 3.44 16.04
CA THR A 380 -7.38 3.43 17.39
C THR A 380 -8.43 3.63 18.48
N TYR A 381 -9.52 4.38 18.18
CA TYR A 381 -10.62 4.60 19.12
C TYR A 381 -11.61 3.43 19.21
N THR A 382 -11.63 2.52 18.24
CA THR A 382 -12.54 1.36 18.25
C THR A 382 -12.24 0.38 19.40
N HIS A 383 -11.06 0.47 20.02
CA HIS A 383 -10.66 -0.36 21.16
C HIS A 383 -10.99 0.27 22.53
N LEU A 384 -11.65 1.45 22.54
CA LEU A 384 -12.13 2.07 23.77
C LEU A 384 -13.37 1.32 24.27
N GLY A 385 -13.33 0.90 25.54
CA GLY A 385 -14.40 0.13 26.19
C GLY A 385 -15.21 0.94 27.20
N LEU A 386 -16.07 0.23 27.94
CA LEU A 386 -16.91 0.84 28.99
C LEU A 386 -16.09 1.59 30.06
N ASP A 387 -14.93 1.05 30.45
CA ASP A 387 -14.09 1.66 31.46
C ASP A 387 -13.44 2.96 30.98
N ASP A 388 -13.06 3.03 29.68
CA ASP A 388 -12.58 4.26 29.08
C ASP A 388 -13.71 5.32 29.04
N ALA A 389 -14.93 4.92 28.72
CA ALA A 389 -16.10 5.81 28.72
C ALA A 389 -16.41 6.36 30.13
N LYS A 390 -16.34 5.53 31.17
CA LYS A 390 -16.50 5.97 32.57
C LYS A 390 -15.46 7.00 32.97
N ASN A 391 -14.17 6.71 32.65
CA ASN A 391 -13.07 7.63 32.95
C ASN A 391 -13.23 8.99 32.24
N GLU A 392 -13.72 8.98 30.99
CA GLU A 392 -13.96 10.20 30.24
C GLU A 392 -15.13 11.01 30.83
N MET A 393 -16.21 10.37 31.29
CA MET A 393 -17.30 11.04 31.97
C MET A 393 -16.84 11.72 33.27
N ILE A 394 -16.07 11.02 34.11
CA ILE A 394 -15.49 11.58 35.33
C ILE A 394 -14.62 12.81 34.99
N ARG A 395 -13.74 12.69 33.98
CA ARG A 395 -12.89 13.80 33.53
C ARG A 395 -13.69 15.01 33.07
N MET A 396 -14.79 14.80 32.37
CA MET A 396 -15.66 15.87 31.90
C MET A 396 -16.33 16.58 33.08
N GLU A 397 -16.78 15.83 34.10
CA GLU A 397 -17.35 16.38 35.31
C GLU A 397 -16.34 17.23 36.11
N GLU A 398 -15.10 16.71 36.27
CA GLU A 398 -14.00 17.44 36.94
C GLU A 398 -13.68 18.76 36.21
N LEU A 399 -13.59 18.73 34.86
CA LEU A 399 -13.36 19.95 34.07
C LEU A 399 -14.49 20.95 34.18
N GLU A 400 -15.73 20.50 34.25
CA GLU A 400 -16.86 21.36 34.42
C GLU A 400 -16.88 22.00 35.84
N GLN A 401 -16.53 21.24 36.87
CA GLN A 401 -16.37 21.75 38.23
C GLN A 401 -15.24 22.78 38.30
N ALA A 402 -14.07 22.48 37.74
CA ALA A 402 -12.95 23.43 37.71
C ALA A 402 -13.30 24.73 36.98
N ARG A 403 -14.05 24.67 35.87
CA ARG A 403 -14.57 25.88 35.18
C ARG A 403 -15.51 26.69 36.06
N LYS A 404 -16.45 26.04 36.76
CA LYS A 404 -17.36 26.70 37.68
C LYS A 404 -16.61 27.39 38.86
N GLU A 405 -15.52 26.79 39.33
CA GLU A 405 -14.68 27.39 40.38
C GLU A 405 -13.94 28.63 39.87
N VAL A 406 -13.35 28.55 38.64
CA VAL A 406 -12.69 29.70 38.00
C VAL A 406 -13.68 30.83 37.75
N ASP A 407 -14.85 30.53 37.19
CA ASP A 407 -15.91 31.54 36.95
C ASP A 407 -16.39 32.20 38.26
N LYS A 408 -16.47 31.44 39.36
CA LYS A 408 -16.77 32.00 40.70
C LYS A 408 -15.64 32.88 41.22
N ALA A 409 -14.38 32.50 41.05
CA ALA A 409 -13.23 33.27 41.47
C ALA A 409 -13.07 34.58 40.66
N GLU A 410 -13.43 34.57 39.37
CA GLU A 410 -13.41 35.74 38.50
C GLU A 410 -14.67 36.64 38.66
N GLY A 411 -15.60 36.30 39.56
CA GLY A 411 -16.83 37.11 39.82
C GLY A 411 -17.82 37.13 38.67
N LYS A 412 -17.69 36.24 37.67
CA LYS A 412 -18.64 36.13 36.57
C LYS A 412 -19.95 35.50 37.06
N LYS A 413 -21.04 36.23 36.99
CA LYS A 413 -22.37 35.65 37.27
C LYS A 413 -22.70 34.57 36.26
N PRO A 414 -23.20 33.38 36.68
CA PRO A 414 -23.58 32.33 35.77
C PRO A 414 -24.60 32.87 34.76
N MET A 415 -24.33 32.68 33.46
CA MET A 415 -25.30 32.99 32.42
C MET A 415 -26.58 32.17 32.68
N LYS A 416 -27.70 32.84 32.93
CA LYS A 416 -29.00 32.18 33.00
C LYS A 416 -29.26 31.50 31.64
N GLN A 417 -29.34 30.19 31.64
CA GLN A 417 -29.86 29.44 30.48
C GLN A 417 -31.29 29.95 30.22
N ASN A 418 -31.47 30.76 29.20
CA ASN A 418 -32.78 31.03 28.67
C ASN A 418 -33.32 29.73 28.09
N MET A 419 -34.22 29.08 28.85
CA MET A 419 -34.99 27.98 28.30
C MET A 419 -35.77 28.50 27.10
N PHE A 420 -35.48 27.99 25.92
CA PHE A 420 -36.31 28.21 24.74
C PHE A 420 -37.72 27.71 25.06
N LYS A 421 -38.67 28.63 25.25
CA LYS A 421 -40.08 28.26 25.19
C LYS A 421 -40.42 27.95 23.76
N VAL A 422 -40.68 26.68 23.48
CA VAL A 422 -41.30 26.25 22.23
C VAL A 422 -42.73 26.75 22.30
N VAL A 423 -43.10 27.64 21.39
CA VAL A 423 -44.46 28.04 21.10
C VAL A 423 -45.02 27.12 20.05
#